data_8d983d7ab9b9a4ce72d0671189aa9914
#
_entry.id   8d983d7ab9b9a4ce72d0671189aa9914
#
_cell.length_a   1.000
_cell.length_b   1.000
_cell.length_c   1.000
_cell.angle_alpha   90.00
_cell.angle_beta   90.00
_cell.angle_gamma   90.00
#
_symmetry.space_group_name_H-M   'P 1'
#
loop_
_entity.id
_entity.type
_entity.pdbx_description
1 polymer ?
#
loop_
_entity_poly.entity_id
_entity_poly.type
_entity_poly.pdbx_seq_one_letter_code
_entity_poly.pdbx_strand_id
1 'polypeptide(L)'
;MSDSIDADLLDYYQRELTWLRHAGGAFAERYPKVARRLQLAPGECPDPHVERLLEGFSLLTARLQRRLDDDYAEFSDALLEQLYPLALRPLPSCAIVQFEPDPTQGNLAEGYRLPRDTALFVTTRGGDSVHFRSSAEATLWPLAIDEANLLGGEEAQALTGVGAARSALRLSLRCLGEYRWDELSIERLRIHLAASPMGCAILYDLLAAHTVQVMAGAPGTPPAALRGLPEIVGFAADEALLPEEDGGHPGLRLLAEYFAFPDKFHFFDLPLSGALADGQTLYLYLVFDRAPTARLHLQAEDFQLGCAPAINLFPRTSEPLCPDGTRSEYRLVADSHRENSVEIHSIRAVRSVAGSTVQPVPAYYGCRHDSHLGTLYWHARRIAGLTPNRLGSDLLLSLVDTGFDPLREAPAFSLTAELLCTNRYLAERLGAGTALGFERPGPVAAARLRNAPSAQSQPRLDGQSRWRLVSQLTLNHLSLVEGPRALEALREILALHNLRDDASARRQIEGLRQLDCQRVVAHVGEDAWRGWRNGLEIRLRLDPQHFVGASGVLFSAVLAQFFSLYATANRFVRTVLVEADKEVKTWQPQAGSPLSL
;
A
#
# COMPACT_ATOMS: atom_id res chain seq x y z
N MET A 1 -11.95 -21.22 -11.71
CA MET A 1 -10.62 -21.80 -11.34
C MET A 1 -10.15 -22.91 -12.28
N SER A 2 -10.99 -23.74 -12.85
CA SER A 2 -10.55 -24.64 -13.93
C SER A 2 -10.09 -23.86 -15.16
N ASP A 3 -10.78 -22.78 -15.53
CA ASP A 3 -10.44 -21.96 -16.70
C ASP A 3 -9.10 -21.23 -16.60
N SER A 4 -8.67 -20.78 -15.41
CA SER A 4 -7.37 -20.11 -15.25
C SER A 4 -6.20 -21.11 -15.24
N ILE A 5 -6.39 -22.28 -14.65
CA ILE A 5 -5.41 -23.36 -14.65
C ILE A 5 -5.24 -23.91 -16.05
N ASP A 6 -6.33 -23.98 -16.81
CA ASP A 6 -6.30 -24.39 -18.20
C ASP A 6 -5.69 -23.31 -19.12
N ALA A 7 -5.88 -22.02 -18.83
CA ALA A 7 -5.31 -20.93 -19.60
C ALA A 7 -3.78 -20.88 -19.46
N ASP A 8 -3.23 -20.98 -18.24
CA ASP A 8 -1.78 -21.02 -18.01
C ASP A 8 -1.13 -22.24 -18.67
N LEU A 9 -1.73 -23.42 -18.52
CA LEU A 9 -1.23 -24.64 -19.16
C LEU A 9 -1.30 -24.54 -20.69
N LEU A 10 -2.32 -23.85 -21.20
CA LEU A 10 -2.46 -23.60 -22.63
C LEU A 10 -1.34 -22.69 -23.16
N ASP A 11 -0.93 -21.69 -22.42
CA ASP A 11 0.20 -20.81 -22.76
C ASP A 11 1.53 -21.58 -22.84
N TYR A 12 1.83 -22.40 -21.82
CA TYR A 12 2.99 -23.27 -21.84
C TYR A 12 2.92 -24.24 -23.04
N TYR A 13 1.76 -24.85 -23.27
CA TYR A 13 1.55 -25.75 -24.39
C TYR A 13 1.79 -25.07 -25.74
N GLN A 14 1.26 -23.86 -25.94
CA GLN A 14 1.45 -23.12 -27.19
C GLN A 14 2.92 -22.73 -27.42
N ARG A 15 3.64 -22.34 -26.37
CA ARG A 15 5.08 -22.04 -26.44
C ARG A 15 5.87 -23.27 -26.85
N GLU A 16 5.65 -24.39 -26.18
CA GLU A 16 6.35 -25.64 -26.46
C GLU A 16 6.03 -26.16 -27.86
N LEU A 17 4.77 -26.13 -28.27
CA LEU A 17 4.37 -26.54 -29.61
C LEU A 17 5.01 -25.67 -30.71
N THR A 18 5.01 -24.34 -30.49
CA THR A 18 5.66 -23.40 -31.42
C THR A 18 7.16 -23.65 -31.49
N TRP A 19 7.82 -23.89 -30.36
CA TRP A 19 9.23 -24.19 -30.31
C TRP A 19 9.56 -25.53 -31.03
N LEU A 20 8.79 -26.60 -30.77
CA LEU A 20 8.97 -27.89 -31.40
C LEU A 20 8.76 -27.83 -32.93
N ARG A 21 7.76 -27.07 -33.40
CA ARG A 21 7.55 -26.85 -34.84
C ARG A 21 8.74 -26.12 -35.48
N HIS A 22 9.22 -25.07 -34.81
CA HIS A 22 10.37 -24.33 -35.29
C HIS A 22 11.65 -25.16 -35.29
N ALA A 23 11.91 -25.90 -34.20
CA ALA A 23 13.04 -26.81 -34.09
C ALA A 23 12.97 -27.96 -35.12
N GLY A 24 11.76 -28.49 -35.38
CA GLY A 24 11.48 -29.47 -36.42
C GLY A 24 11.80 -28.95 -37.83
N GLY A 25 11.43 -27.69 -38.11
CA GLY A 25 11.80 -27.02 -39.36
C GLY A 25 13.34 -26.88 -39.55
N ALA A 26 14.01 -26.40 -38.54
CA ALA A 26 15.49 -26.28 -38.56
C ALA A 26 16.16 -27.63 -38.67
N PHE A 27 15.63 -28.67 -38.04
CA PHE A 27 16.10 -30.06 -38.22
C PHE A 27 15.89 -30.56 -39.64
N ALA A 28 14.74 -30.26 -40.26
CA ALA A 28 14.44 -30.66 -41.62
C ALA A 28 15.39 -30.03 -42.65
N GLU A 29 15.74 -28.75 -42.44
CA GLU A 29 16.75 -28.08 -43.28
C GLU A 29 18.15 -28.73 -43.15
N ARG A 30 18.52 -29.08 -41.94
CA ARG A 30 19.87 -29.65 -41.66
C ARG A 30 19.99 -31.11 -42.04
N TYR A 31 18.90 -31.90 -41.92
CA TYR A 31 18.89 -33.34 -42.16
C TYR A 31 17.73 -33.79 -43.07
N PRO A 32 17.67 -33.36 -44.34
CA PRO A 32 16.52 -33.55 -45.21
C PRO A 32 16.17 -35.01 -45.50
N LYS A 33 17.14 -35.91 -45.46
CA LYS A 33 16.88 -37.36 -45.69
C LYS A 33 16.16 -38.00 -44.51
N VAL A 34 16.46 -37.61 -43.28
CA VAL A 34 15.82 -38.12 -42.07
C VAL A 34 14.46 -37.45 -41.88
N ALA A 35 14.41 -36.16 -42.08
CA ALA A 35 13.16 -35.37 -41.98
C ALA A 35 12.07 -35.86 -42.94
N ARG A 36 12.46 -36.27 -44.16
CA ARG A 36 11.53 -36.83 -45.14
C ARG A 36 10.95 -38.18 -44.69
N ARG A 37 11.65 -38.98 -43.89
CA ARG A 37 11.13 -40.21 -43.28
C ARG A 37 10.15 -39.94 -42.14
N LEU A 38 10.33 -38.85 -41.42
CA LEU A 38 9.47 -38.39 -40.34
C LEU A 38 8.36 -37.45 -40.83
N GLN A 39 8.31 -37.20 -42.13
CA GLN A 39 7.40 -36.25 -42.77
C GLN A 39 7.41 -34.85 -42.09
N LEU A 40 8.58 -34.46 -41.57
CA LEU A 40 8.77 -33.13 -41.01
C LEU A 40 9.06 -32.14 -42.15
N ALA A 41 8.15 -31.18 -42.34
CA ALA A 41 8.33 -30.04 -43.24
C ALA A 41 8.48 -28.75 -42.44
N PRO A 42 9.12 -27.70 -42.97
CA PRO A 42 9.17 -26.40 -42.30
C PRO A 42 7.76 -25.83 -42.15
N GLY A 43 7.30 -25.70 -40.89
CA GLY A 43 6.05 -25.04 -40.55
C GLY A 43 4.79 -25.91 -40.44
N GLU A 44 4.72 -27.05 -41.12
CA GLU A 44 3.57 -27.96 -41.08
C GLU A 44 4.02 -29.41 -41.08
N CYS A 45 3.38 -30.26 -40.31
CA CYS A 45 3.59 -31.70 -40.35
C CYS A 45 2.43 -32.36 -41.13
N PRO A 46 2.67 -32.89 -42.34
CA PRO A 46 1.60 -33.45 -43.19
C PRO A 46 1.01 -34.77 -42.65
N ASP A 47 1.72 -35.44 -41.72
CA ASP A 47 1.21 -36.66 -41.09
C ASP A 47 0.43 -36.31 -39.79
N PRO A 48 -0.90 -36.55 -39.74
CA PRO A 48 -1.71 -36.29 -38.56
C PRO A 48 -1.30 -37.09 -37.32
N HIS A 49 -0.61 -38.24 -37.50
CA HIS A 49 -0.14 -39.03 -36.35
C HIS A 49 1.12 -38.42 -35.73
N VAL A 50 2.03 -37.90 -36.55
CA VAL A 50 3.21 -37.17 -36.07
C VAL A 50 2.80 -35.85 -35.41
N GLU A 51 1.86 -35.14 -35.98
CA GLU A 51 1.32 -33.88 -35.36
C GLU A 51 0.69 -34.15 -33.99
N ARG A 52 -0.12 -35.19 -33.84
CA ARG A 52 -0.68 -35.60 -32.54
C ARG A 52 0.38 -36.00 -31.52
N LEU A 53 1.48 -36.62 -31.97
CA LEU A 53 2.60 -36.94 -31.08
C LEU A 53 3.33 -35.67 -30.62
N LEU A 54 3.52 -34.69 -31.51
CA LEU A 54 4.09 -33.38 -31.16
C LEU A 54 3.20 -32.63 -30.20
N GLU A 55 1.90 -32.61 -30.43
CA GLU A 55 0.92 -32.01 -29.51
C GLU A 55 0.93 -32.71 -28.14
N GLY A 56 0.92 -34.04 -28.11
CA GLY A 56 0.97 -34.81 -26.86
C GLY A 56 2.28 -34.59 -26.10
N PHE A 57 3.41 -34.52 -26.81
CA PHE A 57 4.70 -34.22 -26.22
C PHE A 57 4.77 -32.78 -25.69
N SER A 58 4.25 -31.80 -26.47
CA SER A 58 4.15 -30.43 -26.05
C SER A 58 3.33 -30.28 -24.75
N LEU A 59 2.23 -31.03 -24.63
CA LEU A 59 1.41 -31.00 -23.40
C LEU A 59 2.17 -31.59 -22.20
N LEU A 60 2.92 -32.68 -22.39
CA LEU A 60 3.73 -33.27 -21.32
C LEU A 60 4.87 -32.34 -20.90
N THR A 61 5.57 -31.75 -21.89
CA THR A 61 6.66 -30.79 -21.64
C THR A 61 6.13 -29.52 -20.96
N ALA A 62 4.98 -29.02 -21.41
CA ALA A 62 4.30 -27.89 -20.76
C ALA A 62 3.99 -28.15 -19.27
N ARG A 63 3.51 -29.35 -18.94
CA ARG A 63 3.29 -29.75 -17.54
C ARG A 63 4.58 -29.84 -16.73
N LEU A 64 5.66 -30.34 -17.33
CA LEU A 64 6.99 -30.41 -16.69
C LEU A 64 7.55 -29.00 -16.48
N GLN A 65 7.48 -28.15 -17.49
CA GLN A 65 7.96 -26.78 -17.40
C GLN A 65 7.21 -25.99 -16.33
N ARG A 66 5.88 -26.13 -16.31
CA ARG A 66 5.07 -25.54 -15.25
C ARG A 66 5.48 -26.02 -13.86
N ARG A 67 5.71 -27.33 -13.70
CA ARG A 67 6.15 -27.89 -12.42
C ARG A 67 7.53 -27.37 -11.99
N LEU A 68 8.46 -27.23 -12.94
CA LEU A 68 9.76 -26.62 -12.68
C LEU A 68 9.62 -25.15 -12.24
N ASP A 69 8.75 -24.39 -12.90
CA ASP A 69 8.49 -23.01 -12.54
C ASP A 69 7.81 -22.89 -11.15
N ASP A 70 6.93 -23.83 -10.81
CA ASP A 70 6.32 -23.95 -9.49
C ASP A 70 7.34 -24.30 -8.38
N ASP A 71 8.30 -25.18 -8.66
CA ASP A 71 9.38 -25.53 -7.73
C ASP A 71 10.34 -24.34 -7.51
N TYR A 72 10.61 -23.52 -8.53
CA TYR A 72 11.35 -22.25 -8.39
C TYR A 72 10.58 -21.21 -7.56
N ALA A 73 9.24 -21.28 -7.55
CA ALA A 73 8.42 -20.38 -6.76
C ALA A 73 8.67 -20.52 -5.25
N GLU A 74 8.92 -21.72 -4.75
CA GLU A 74 9.17 -21.98 -3.33
C GLU A 74 10.43 -21.24 -2.82
N PHE A 75 11.51 -21.26 -3.61
CA PHE A 75 12.72 -20.50 -3.28
C PHE A 75 12.49 -18.98 -3.33
N SER A 76 11.75 -18.51 -4.33
CA SER A 76 11.39 -17.10 -4.45
C SER A 76 10.50 -16.64 -3.29
N ASP A 77 9.57 -17.49 -2.83
CA ASP A 77 8.70 -17.22 -1.69
C ASP A 77 9.50 -17.09 -0.40
N ALA A 78 10.45 -18.00 -0.16
CA ALA A 78 11.31 -17.94 1.00
C ALA A 78 12.12 -16.62 1.07
N LEU A 79 12.63 -16.17 -0.09
CA LEU A 79 13.34 -14.90 -0.19
C LEU A 79 12.41 -13.70 0.00
N LEU A 80 11.22 -13.71 -0.61
CA LEU A 80 10.25 -12.62 -0.49
C LEU A 80 9.68 -12.54 0.92
N GLU A 81 9.50 -13.66 1.63
CA GLU A 81 9.06 -13.66 3.04
C GLU A 81 10.05 -12.90 3.95
N GLN A 82 11.35 -12.88 3.57
CA GLN A 82 12.38 -12.14 4.29
C GLN A 82 12.53 -10.68 3.82
N LEU A 83 12.48 -10.46 2.51
CA LEU A 83 12.81 -9.17 1.91
C LEU A 83 11.58 -8.28 1.72
N TYR A 84 10.44 -8.87 1.36
CA TYR A 84 9.21 -8.14 1.06
C TYR A 84 7.96 -9.03 1.29
N PRO A 85 7.63 -9.35 2.53
CA PRO A 85 6.50 -10.26 2.87
C PRO A 85 5.15 -9.78 2.32
N LEU A 86 4.93 -8.48 2.20
CA LEU A 86 3.69 -7.91 1.66
C LEU A 86 3.39 -8.35 0.22
N ALA A 87 4.41 -8.70 -0.57
CA ALA A 87 4.23 -9.21 -1.94
C ALA A 87 3.54 -10.57 -2.00
N LEU A 88 3.59 -11.35 -0.92
CA LEU A 88 2.98 -12.67 -0.80
C LEU A 88 1.60 -12.64 -0.16
N ARG A 89 1.09 -11.47 0.21
CA ARG A 89 -0.15 -11.31 0.97
C ARG A 89 -1.21 -10.59 0.15
N PRO A 90 -2.50 -10.93 0.35
CA PRO A 90 -3.56 -10.15 -0.30
C PRO A 90 -3.55 -8.71 0.23
N LEU A 91 -3.73 -7.73 -0.66
CA LEU A 91 -3.97 -6.34 -0.25
C LEU A 91 -5.43 -6.20 0.16
N PRO A 92 -5.73 -5.88 1.43
CA PRO A 92 -7.08 -5.77 1.91
C PRO A 92 -7.84 -4.59 1.31
N SER A 93 -9.16 -4.62 1.43
CA SER A 93 -10.00 -3.46 1.12
C SER A 93 -9.73 -2.33 2.10
N CYS A 94 -9.62 -1.10 1.59
CA CYS A 94 -9.35 0.11 2.35
C CYS A 94 -10.43 1.15 2.08
N ALA A 95 -10.70 1.99 3.06
CA ALA A 95 -11.68 3.07 2.98
C ALA A 95 -11.28 4.24 3.88
N ILE A 96 -11.92 5.39 3.70
CA ILE A 96 -11.87 6.50 4.64
C ILE A 96 -13.12 6.43 5.51
N VAL A 97 -12.92 6.47 6.81
CA VAL A 97 -14.00 6.53 7.81
C VAL A 97 -14.01 7.93 8.41
N GLN A 98 -15.19 8.51 8.49
CA GLN A 98 -15.43 9.75 9.24
C GLN A 98 -16.12 9.41 10.55
N PHE A 99 -15.60 9.98 11.63
CA PHE A 99 -16.21 9.98 12.95
C PHE A 99 -16.82 11.36 13.21
N GLU A 100 -18.13 11.39 13.40
CA GLU A 100 -18.88 12.61 13.67
C GLU A 100 -18.84 12.87 15.19
N PRO A 101 -18.36 14.06 15.65
CA PRO A 101 -18.36 14.37 17.08
C PRO A 101 -19.78 14.61 17.59
N ASP A 102 -20.06 14.19 18.82
CA ASP A 102 -21.27 14.55 19.53
C ASP A 102 -20.93 15.66 20.55
N PRO A 103 -21.24 16.92 20.26
CA PRO A 103 -20.90 18.04 21.15
C PRO A 103 -21.70 18.04 22.47
N THR A 104 -22.72 17.17 22.58
CA THR A 104 -23.53 17.03 23.80
C THR A 104 -22.96 16.03 24.78
N GLN A 105 -21.99 15.21 24.35
CA GLN A 105 -21.36 14.19 25.16
C GLN A 105 -19.89 14.49 25.40
N GLY A 106 -19.48 14.51 26.66
CA GLY A 106 -18.10 14.71 27.07
C GLY A 106 -17.54 16.10 26.85
N ASN A 107 -16.22 16.28 27.05
CA ASN A 107 -15.50 17.52 26.81
C ASN A 107 -14.65 17.37 25.55
N LEU A 108 -14.94 18.17 24.53
CA LEU A 108 -14.22 18.21 23.26
C LEU A 108 -13.27 19.43 23.15
N ALA A 109 -13.12 20.24 24.19
CA ALA A 109 -12.28 21.44 24.14
C ALA A 109 -10.78 21.14 23.94
N GLU A 110 -10.31 20.00 24.42
CA GLU A 110 -8.94 19.51 24.25
C GLU A 110 -8.79 18.51 23.09
N GLY A 111 -9.89 18.26 22.35
CA GLY A 111 -9.95 17.23 21.31
C GLY A 111 -10.10 15.82 21.89
N TYR A 112 -10.97 15.02 21.31
CA TYR A 112 -11.11 13.61 21.68
C TYR A 112 -10.32 12.74 20.71
N ARG A 113 -9.35 11.99 21.24
CA ARG A 113 -8.48 11.13 20.45
C ARG A 113 -9.02 9.72 20.32
N LEU A 114 -9.35 9.34 19.11
CA LEU A 114 -9.64 7.96 18.74
C LEU A 114 -8.32 7.27 18.37
N PRO A 115 -7.88 6.25 19.12
CA PRO A 115 -6.60 5.64 18.87
C PRO A 115 -6.61 4.85 17.55
N ARG A 116 -5.41 4.65 17.02
CA ARG A 116 -5.16 3.66 15.97
C ARG A 116 -5.70 2.28 16.38
N ASP A 117 -6.04 1.45 15.39
CA ASP A 117 -6.61 0.11 15.57
C ASP A 117 -8.01 0.08 16.26
N THR A 118 -8.73 1.22 16.22
CA THR A 118 -10.13 1.23 16.65
C THR A 118 -10.93 0.29 15.77
N ALA A 119 -11.56 -0.74 16.40
CA ALA A 119 -12.35 -1.74 15.72
C ALA A 119 -13.69 -1.17 15.25
N LEU A 120 -14.02 -1.41 13.99
CA LEU A 120 -15.23 -0.97 13.32
C LEU A 120 -15.90 -2.18 12.66
N PHE A 121 -17.21 -2.24 12.66
CA PHE A 121 -17.91 -3.37 12.05
C PHE A 121 -19.23 -2.95 11.43
N VAL A 122 -19.69 -3.75 10.47
CA VAL A 122 -21.04 -3.63 9.90
C VAL A 122 -21.56 -5.02 9.56
N THR A 123 -22.81 -5.28 9.88
CA THR A 123 -23.48 -6.53 9.49
C THR A 123 -24.14 -6.32 8.13
N THR A 124 -23.78 -7.16 7.16
CA THR A 124 -24.38 -7.14 5.83
C THR A 124 -25.80 -7.69 5.87
N ARG A 125 -26.57 -7.44 4.82
CA ARG A 125 -27.94 -8.02 4.68
C ARG A 125 -27.95 -9.56 4.67
N GLY A 126 -26.83 -10.20 4.34
CA GLY A 126 -26.66 -11.65 4.37
C GLY A 126 -26.33 -12.23 5.75
N GLY A 127 -26.18 -11.38 6.79
CA GLY A 127 -25.82 -11.80 8.14
C GLY A 127 -24.30 -11.90 8.38
N ASP A 128 -23.47 -11.71 7.36
CA ASP A 128 -22.02 -11.67 7.53
C ASP A 128 -21.59 -10.34 8.17
N SER A 129 -20.63 -10.40 9.07
CA SER A 129 -20.01 -9.23 9.69
C SER A 129 -18.74 -8.86 8.94
N VAL A 130 -18.67 -7.64 8.46
CA VAL A 130 -17.48 -7.03 7.84
C VAL A 130 -16.79 -6.18 8.87
N HIS A 131 -15.49 -6.39 9.05
CA HIS A 131 -14.69 -5.74 10.06
C HIS A 131 -13.66 -4.81 9.41
N PHE A 132 -13.54 -3.61 9.98
CA PHE A 132 -12.46 -2.68 9.67
C PHE A 132 -11.73 -2.31 10.96
N ARG A 133 -10.55 -1.74 10.82
CA ARG A 133 -9.86 -1.04 11.89
C ARG A 133 -9.28 0.26 11.35
N SER A 134 -9.25 1.31 12.17
CA SER A 134 -8.56 2.54 11.81
C SER A 134 -7.05 2.29 11.72
N SER A 135 -6.37 2.89 10.75
CA SER A 135 -4.92 2.74 10.58
C SER A 135 -4.13 3.89 11.19
N ALA A 136 -4.79 4.99 11.53
CA ALA A 136 -4.20 6.16 12.15
C ALA A 136 -5.09 6.66 13.29
N GLU A 137 -4.51 7.46 14.17
CA GLU A 137 -5.25 8.22 15.19
C GLU A 137 -6.12 9.28 14.51
N ALA A 138 -7.35 9.47 15.00
CA ALA A 138 -8.23 10.58 14.62
C ALA A 138 -8.55 11.44 15.82
N THR A 139 -8.34 12.74 15.74
CA THR A 139 -8.73 13.68 16.78
C THR A 139 -10.03 14.37 16.38
N LEU A 140 -11.05 14.27 17.23
CA LEU A 140 -12.35 14.87 17.03
C LEU A 140 -12.40 16.21 17.76
N TRP A 141 -12.75 17.22 17.02
CA TRP A 141 -12.98 18.57 17.51
C TRP A 141 -14.45 18.92 17.33
N PRO A 142 -15.03 19.78 18.19
CA PRO A 142 -16.40 20.22 18.02
C PRO A 142 -16.47 21.31 16.92
N LEU A 143 -16.04 20.95 15.72
CA LEU A 143 -15.92 21.85 14.57
C LEU A 143 -16.62 21.28 13.34
N ALA A 144 -17.16 22.18 12.52
CA ALA A 144 -17.63 21.92 11.17
C ALA A 144 -17.03 22.92 10.18
N ILE A 145 -16.90 22.51 8.93
CA ILE A 145 -16.55 23.40 7.82
C ILE A 145 -17.86 23.79 7.13
N ASP A 146 -18.19 25.06 7.14
CA ASP A 146 -19.44 25.58 6.56
C ASP A 146 -19.26 26.04 5.11
N GLU A 147 -18.08 26.60 4.77
CA GLU A 147 -17.77 27.10 3.44
C GLU A 147 -16.32 26.83 3.07
N ALA A 148 -16.10 26.57 1.78
CA ALA A 148 -14.78 26.49 1.18
C ALA A 148 -14.76 27.28 -0.15
N ASN A 149 -13.95 28.33 -0.21
CA ASN A 149 -13.90 29.22 -1.36
C ASN A 149 -12.47 29.40 -1.84
N LEU A 150 -12.26 29.29 -3.16
CA LEU A 150 -10.99 29.57 -3.78
C LEU A 150 -11.01 31.01 -4.31
N LEU A 151 -10.17 31.86 -3.75
CA LEU A 151 -10.05 33.27 -4.06
C LEU A 151 -9.01 33.46 -5.19
N GLY A 152 -9.31 34.36 -6.11
CA GLY A 152 -8.37 34.78 -7.16
C GLY A 152 -7.23 35.63 -6.60
N GLY A 153 -6.15 35.84 -7.39
CA GLY A 153 -4.95 36.52 -6.92
C GLY A 153 -5.19 37.94 -6.40
N GLU A 154 -5.99 38.76 -7.07
CA GLU A 154 -6.31 40.13 -6.63
C GLU A 154 -7.08 40.14 -5.33
N GLU A 155 -8.10 39.31 -5.21
CA GLU A 155 -8.91 39.19 -4.00
C GLU A 155 -8.09 38.61 -2.83
N ALA A 156 -7.26 37.60 -3.12
CA ALA A 156 -6.35 37.02 -2.13
C ALA A 156 -5.35 38.04 -1.59
N GLN A 157 -4.75 38.86 -2.47
CA GLN A 157 -3.84 39.94 -2.06
C GLN A 157 -4.54 41.04 -1.24
N ALA A 158 -5.75 41.45 -1.65
CA ALA A 158 -6.51 42.46 -0.97
C ALA A 158 -6.91 42.03 0.47
N LEU A 159 -7.30 40.76 0.65
CA LEU A 159 -7.73 40.22 1.94
C LEU A 159 -6.55 39.85 2.85
N THR A 160 -5.49 39.30 2.31
CA THR A 160 -4.38 38.76 3.13
C THR A 160 -3.19 39.71 3.25
N GLY A 161 -3.07 40.71 2.37
CA GLY A 161 -1.91 41.60 2.31
C GLY A 161 -0.62 40.95 1.79
N VAL A 162 -0.67 39.69 1.34
CA VAL A 162 0.49 38.94 0.84
C VAL A 162 0.72 39.24 -0.63
N GLY A 163 1.73 40.03 -0.97
CA GLY A 163 2.02 40.46 -2.35
C GLY A 163 2.38 39.30 -3.31
N ALA A 164 2.86 38.18 -2.80
CA ALA A 164 3.18 36.97 -3.57
C ALA A 164 1.95 36.09 -3.88
N ALA A 165 0.78 36.38 -3.29
CA ALA A 165 -0.42 35.58 -3.46
C ALA A 165 -0.89 35.58 -4.94
N ARG A 166 -1.09 34.39 -5.48
CA ARG A 166 -1.70 34.15 -6.79
C ARG A 166 -3.08 33.53 -6.67
N SER A 167 -3.37 32.90 -5.55
CA SER A 167 -4.68 32.42 -5.13
C SER A 167 -4.65 32.17 -3.63
N ALA A 168 -5.83 32.00 -3.02
CA ALA A 168 -5.94 31.55 -1.64
C ALA A 168 -7.16 30.66 -1.45
N LEU A 169 -7.06 29.64 -0.62
CA LEU A 169 -8.19 28.85 -0.15
C LEU A 169 -8.67 29.43 1.17
N ARG A 170 -9.95 29.86 1.22
CA ARG A 170 -10.62 30.28 2.44
C ARG A 170 -11.53 29.15 2.93
N LEU A 171 -11.31 28.69 4.14
CA LEU A 171 -12.17 27.76 4.85
C LEU A 171 -12.90 28.50 5.99
N SER A 172 -14.21 28.35 6.07
CA SER A 172 -15.04 28.85 7.20
C SER A 172 -15.21 27.70 8.18
N LEU A 173 -14.61 27.83 9.35
CA LEU A 173 -14.66 26.84 10.42
C LEU A 173 -15.62 27.35 11.50
N ARG A 174 -16.61 26.53 11.88
CA ARG A 174 -17.60 26.88 12.91
C ARG A 174 -17.56 25.87 14.05
N CYS A 175 -17.59 26.37 15.27
CA CYS A 175 -17.76 25.56 16.47
C CYS A 175 -19.17 24.96 16.53
N LEU A 176 -19.27 23.69 16.93
CA LEU A 176 -20.51 22.98 17.16
C LEU A 176 -21.01 23.15 18.60
N GLY A 177 -22.32 23.14 18.78
CA GLY A 177 -22.93 23.30 20.10
C GLY A 177 -22.67 24.71 20.70
N GLU A 178 -22.31 24.73 21.96
CA GLU A 178 -22.04 25.97 22.71
C GLU A 178 -20.54 26.33 22.74
N TYR A 179 -19.68 25.54 22.08
CA TYR A 179 -18.23 25.77 22.06
C TYR A 179 -17.87 27.07 21.35
N ARG A 180 -16.78 27.69 21.81
CA ARG A 180 -16.16 28.88 21.24
C ARG A 180 -14.69 28.64 20.94
N TRP A 181 -14.14 29.42 19.99
CA TRP A 181 -12.74 29.28 19.58
C TRP A 181 -11.74 29.54 20.70
N ASP A 182 -12.04 30.47 21.59
CA ASP A 182 -11.22 30.80 22.76
C ASP A 182 -11.15 29.69 23.81
N GLU A 183 -12.09 28.75 23.78
CA GLU A 183 -12.13 27.58 24.67
C GLU A 183 -11.37 26.36 24.12
N LEU A 184 -11.01 26.38 22.83
CA LEU A 184 -10.41 25.24 22.17
C LEU A 184 -8.88 25.29 22.20
N SER A 185 -8.25 24.22 22.63
CA SER A 185 -6.79 24.08 22.67
C SER A 185 -6.25 23.39 21.40
N ILE A 186 -6.52 23.97 20.23
CA ILE A 186 -6.13 23.39 18.95
C ILE A 186 -4.79 23.95 18.49
N GLU A 187 -3.79 23.09 18.37
CA GLU A 187 -2.51 23.44 17.76
C GLU A 187 -2.47 23.07 16.27
N ARG A 188 -3.07 21.93 15.92
CA ARG A 188 -3.12 21.39 14.55
C ARG A 188 -4.51 20.83 14.26
N LEU A 189 -5.00 21.10 13.07
CA LEU A 189 -6.26 20.56 12.59
C LEU A 189 -6.01 19.66 11.40
N ARG A 190 -6.30 18.37 11.56
CA ARG A 190 -6.23 17.40 10.47
C ARG A 190 -7.46 17.47 9.61
N ILE A 191 -7.28 17.70 8.32
CA ILE A 191 -8.32 17.67 7.30
C ILE A 191 -8.06 16.59 6.28
N HIS A 192 -9.13 16.01 5.76
CA HIS A 192 -9.12 15.09 4.62
C HIS A 192 -9.69 15.78 3.39
N LEU A 193 -9.00 15.68 2.24
CA LEU A 193 -9.48 16.16 0.95
C LEU A 193 -10.39 15.10 0.31
N ALA A 194 -11.66 15.43 0.14
CA ALA A 194 -12.69 14.54 -0.40
C ALA A 194 -13.30 15.08 -1.72
N ALA A 195 -12.62 15.99 -2.40
CA ALA A 195 -13.01 16.53 -3.68
C ALA A 195 -12.96 15.47 -4.81
N SER A 196 -13.37 15.85 -6.01
CA SER A 196 -13.15 15.00 -7.19
C SER A 196 -11.67 14.63 -7.36
N PRO A 197 -11.30 13.54 -8.03
CA PRO A 197 -9.90 13.14 -8.21
C PRO A 197 -9.02 14.26 -8.75
N MET A 198 -9.52 15.05 -9.72
CA MET A 198 -8.81 16.22 -10.25
C MET A 198 -8.70 17.32 -9.20
N GLY A 199 -9.76 17.57 -8.44
CA GLY A 199 -9.77 18.55 -7.33
C GLY A 199 -8.77 18.19 -6.26
N CYS A 200 -8.76 16.93 -5.79
CA CYS A 200 -7.80 16.42 -4.81
C CYS A 200 -6.36 16.58 -5.30
N ALA A 201 -6.07 16.25 -6.57
CA ALA A 201 -4.74 16.36 -7.13
C ALA A 201 -4.24 17.82 -7.14
N ILE A 202 -5.06 18.76 -7.63
CA ILE A 202 -4.72 20.18 -7.69
C ILE A 202 -4.57 20.77 -6.28
N LEU A 203 -5.50 20.45 -5.37
CA LEU A 203 -5.44 20.92 -3.98
C LEU A 203 -4.21 20.36 -3.26
N TYR A 204 -3.89 19.08 -3.49
CA TYR A 204 -2.70 18.48 -2.91
C TYR A 204 -1.43 19.19 -3.37
N ASP A 205 -1.29 19.46 -4.66
CA ASP A 205 -0.12 20.15 -5.20
C ASP A 205 0.00 21.58 -4.65
N LEU A 206 -1.12 22.31 -4.53
CA LEU A 206 -1.15 23.64 -3.95
C LEU A 206 -0.77 23.62 -2.45
N LEU A 207 -1.37 22.74 -1.66
CA LEU A 207 -1.12 22.63 -0.23
C LEU A 207 0.29 22.16 0.09
N ALA A 208 0.77 21.14 -0.63
CA ALA A 208 2.07 20.52 -0.34
C ALA A 208 3.27 21.30 -0.88
N ALA A 209 3.13 22.02 -2.02
CA ALA A 209 4.28 22.63 -2.69
C ALA A 209 4.18 24.16 -2.86
N HIS A 210 2.97 24.73 -2.83
CA HIS A 210 2.74 26.13 -3.21
C HIS A 210 2.15 27.02 -2.11
N THR A 211 1.99 26.51 -0.88
CA THR A 211 1.56 27.32 0.26
C THR A 211 2.72 28.19 0.74
N VAL A 212 2.54 29.50 0.71
CA VAL A 212 3.53 30.47 1.21
C VAL A 212 3.20 30.95 2.63
N GLN A 213 1.90 31.00 2.99
CA GLN A 213 1.48 31.46 4.30
C GLN A 213 0.11 30.88 4.69
N VAL A 214 -0.08 30.67 5.98
CA VAL A 214 -1.38 30.35 6.58
C VAL A 214 -1.78 31.52 7.46
N MET A 215 -3.04 31.96 7.35
CA MET A 215 -3.57 33.08 8.12
C MET A 215 -4.95 32.73 8.67
N ALA A 216 -5.30 33.31 9.79
CA ALA A 216 -6.62 33.13 10.40
C ALA A 216 -7.19 34.44 10.95
N GLY A 217 -8.51 34.55 10.99
CA GLY A 217 -9.17 35.71 11.54
C GLY A 217 -10.69 35.51 11.73
N ALA A 218 -11.27 36.26 12.61
CA ALA A 218 -12.74 36.29 12.77
C ALA A 218 -13.40 36.98 11.57
N PRO A 219 -14.70 36.70 11.29
CA PRO A 219 -15.44 37.40 10.25
C PRO A 219 -15.38 38.91 10.42
N GLY A 220 -14.97 39.61 9.33
CA GLY A 220 -14.88 41.08 9.33
C GLY A 220 -13.60 41.66 9.95
N THR A 221 -12.67 40.81 10.42
CA THR A 221 -11.35 41.24 10.92
C THR A 221 -10.26 40.90 9.93
N PRO A 222 -9.19 41.72 9.81
CA PRO A 222 -8.04 41.35 9.00
C PRO A 222 -7.41 40.04 9.52
N PRO A 223 -7.09 39.04 8.64
CA PRO A 223 -6.50 37.80 9.09
C PRO A 223 -5.08 38.02 9.59
N ALA A 224 -4.70 37.33 10.65
CA ALA A 224 -3.35 37.33 11.21
C ALA A 224 -2.57 36.10 10.69
N ALA A 225 -1.26 36.27 10.46
CA ALA A 225 -0.39 35.20 10.04
C ALA A 225 -0.19 34.17 11.16
N LEU A 226 -0.36 32.89 10.83
CA LEU A 226 -0.05 31.78 11.71
C LEU A 226 1.38 31.29 11.49
N ARG A 227 1.93 30.62 12.48
CA ARG A 227 3.27 29.98 12.37
C ARG A 227 3.14 28.57 11.79
N GLY A 228 3.91 28.30 10.77
CA GLY A 228 3.96 26.99 10.11
C GLY A 228 3.22 26.95 8.78
N LEU A 229 3.42 25.86 8.06
CA LEU A 229 2.79 25.55 6.78
C LEU A 229 2.02 24.23 6.92
N PRO A 230 1.10 23.92 6.00
CA PRO A 230 0.43 22.62 5.99
C PRO A 230 1.45 21.47 5.91
N GLU A 231 1.29 20.48 6.75
CA GLU A 231 2.12 19.28 6.76
C GLU A 231 1.39 18.13 6.07
N ILE A 232 2.09 17.41 5.18
CA ILE A 232 1.54 16.21 4.53
C ILE A 232 1.51 15.05 5.52
N VAL A 233 0.43 14.28 5.50
CA VAL A 233 0.15 13.17 6.41
C VAL A 233 0.16 11.84 5.65
N GLY A 234 0.33 10.72 6.35
CA GLY A 234 0.24 9.36 5.78
C GLY A 234 1.59 8.69 5.52
N PHE A 235 2.72 9.35 5.84
CA PHE A 235 4.06 8.82 5.61
C PHE A 235 4.72 8.24 6.87
N ALA A 236 4.27 8.59 8.04
CA ALA A 236 4.83 8.13 9.30
C ALA A 236 4.52 6.64 9.58
N ALA A 237 5.31 6.00 10.42
CA ALA A 237 5.14 4.58 10.75
C ALA A 237 3.83 4.31 11.49
N ASP A 238 3.43 5.21 12.37
CA ASP A 238 2.17 5.15 13.11
C ASP A 238 0.92 5.46 12.23
N GLU A 239 1.12 5.98 11.03
CA GLU A 239 0.08 6.21 10.02
C GLU A 239 0.03 5.10 8.96
N ALA A 240 0.78 4.02 9.15
CA ALA A 240 0.81 2.90 8.22
C ALA A 240 -0.54 2.22 8.08
N LEU A 241 -1.00 2.04 6.84
CA LEU A 241 -2.25 1.35 6.50
C LEU A 241 -2.05 -0.18 6.56
N LEU A 242 -1.01 -0.66 5.89
CA LEU A 242 -0.62 -2.06 5.92
C LEU A 242 0.16 -2.38 7.20
N PRO A 243 0.05 -3.61 7.72
CA PRO A 243 0.80 -3.99 8.91
C PRO A 243 2.30 -3.88 8.67
N GLU A 244 3.00 -3.49 9.72
CA GLU A 244 4.46 -3.54 9.72
C GLU A 244 4.91 -4.99 9.82
N GLU A 245 5.84 -5.36 8.96
CA GLU A 245 6.36 -6.71 8.83
C GLU A 245 7.84 -6.71 9.18
N ASP A 246 8.28 -7.72 9.92
CA ASP A 246 9.70 -7.92 10.24
C ASP A 246 10.50 -8.05 8.93
N GLY A 247 11.52 -7.23 8.74
CA GLY A 247 12.36 -7.19 7.54
C GLY A 247 11.81 -6.34 6.38
N GLY A 248 10.57 -5.87 6.44
CA GLY A 248 9.97 -5.01 5.40
C GLY A 248 10.51 -3.57 5.43
N HIS A 249 10.91 -3.03 4.27
CA HIS A 249 11.35 -1.64 4.20
C HIS A 249 10.16 -0.66 4.08
N PRO A 250 10.11 0.44 4.87
CA PRO A 250 9.01 1.41 4.85
C PRO A 250 8.70 1.98 3.47
N GLY A 251 9.71 2.20 2.62
CA GLY A 251 9.54 2.70 1.26
C GLY A 251 8.77 1.76 0.35
N LEU A 252 8.96 0.44 0.48
CA LEU A 252 8.20 -0.58 -0.27
C LEU A 252 6.75 -0.64 0.21
N ARG A 253 6.52 -0.53 1.52
CA ARG A 253 5.18 -0.46 2.10
C ARG A 253 4.43 0.77 1.58
N LEU A 254 5.04 1.96 1.64
CA LEU A 254 4.42 3.20 1.16
C LEU A 254 4.09 3.14 -0.33
N LEU A 255 4.95 2.52 -1.13
CA LEU A 255 4.71 2.31 -2.54
C LEU A 255 3.50 1.39 -2.78
N ALA A 256 3.41 0.27 -2.03
CA ALA A 256 2.26 -0.63 -2.08
C ALA A 256 0.97 0.07 -1.63
N GLU A 257 1.01 0.85 -0.55
CA GLU A 257 -0.13 1.63 -0.05
C GLU A 257 -0.59 2.69 -1.07
N TYR A 258 0.35 3.37 -1.73
CA TYR A 258 0.04 4.36 -2.76
C TYR A 258 -0.73 3.76 -3.94
N PHE A 259 -0.25 2.64 -4.49
CA PHE A 259 -0.95 1.98 -5.60
C PHE A 259 -2.22 1.25 -5.15
N ALA A 260 -2.30 0.81 -3.89
CA ALA A 260 -3.49 0.17 -3.34
C ALA A 260 -4.60 1.17 -3.00
N PHE A 261 -4.26 2.30 -2.36
CA PHE A 261 -5.22 3.25 -1.83
C PHE A 261 -4.60 4.66 -1.67
N PRO A 262 -4.49 5.44 -2.75
CA PRO A 262 -3.90 6.78 -2.72
C PRO A 262 -4.64 7.77 -1.82
N ASP A 263 -5.94 7.58 -1.57
CA ASP A 263 -6.77 8.45 -0.71
C ASP A 263 -6.23 8.53 0.74
N LYS A 264 -5.45 7.53 1.18
CA LYS A 264 -4.74 7.55 2.45
C LYS A 264 -3.85 8.78 2.62
N PHE A 265 -3.30 9.31 1.53
CA PHE A 265 -2.37 10.42 1.54
C PHE A 265 -3.04 11.79 1.37
N HIS A 266 -4.35 11.84 1.18
CA HIS A 266 -5.10 13.08 1.03
C HIS A 266 -5.42 13.76 2.35
N PHE A 267 -4.53 13.65 3.33
CA PHE A 267 -4.64 14.31 4.63
C PHE A 267 -3.55 15.37 4.80
N PHE A 268 -3.93 16.45 5.46
CA PHE A 268 -3.05 17.54 5.82
C PHE A 268 -3.29 17.96 7.26
N ASP A 269 -2.21 18.23 7.98
CA ASP A 269 -2.25 18.89 9.29
C ASP A 269 -2.05 20.39 9.09
N LEU A 270 -3.08 21.17 9.37
CA LEU A 270 -3.05 22.63 9.27
C LEU A 270 -2.62 23.22 10.61
N PRO A 271 -1.64 24.15 10.62
CA PRO A 271 -1.24 24.82 11.84
C PRO A 271 -2.33 25.81 12.27
N LEU A 272 -2.79 25.72 13.53
CA LEU A 272 -3.75 26.63 14.12
C LEU A 272 -3.23 27.30 15.42
N SER A 273 -2.00 27.03 15.81
CA SER A 273 -1.39 27.65 16.98
C SER A 273 -1.41 29.17 16.87
N GLY A 274 -2.07 29.84 17.83
CA GLY A 274 -2.22 31.30 17.84
C GLY A 274 -3.37 31.82 17.00
N ALA A 275 -4.25 30.96 16.46
CA ALA A 275 -5.50 31.37 15.86
C ALA A 275 -6.44 31.89 16.94
N LEU A 276 -6.54 33.20 17.03
CA LEU A 276 -7.43 33.88 18.00
C LEU A 276 -8.69 34.34 17.27
N ALA A 277 -9.83 33.90 17.75
CA ALA A 277 -11.14 34.43 17.35
C ALA A 277 -12.06 34.45 18.55
N ASP A 278 -12.67 35.60 18.81
CA ASP A 278 -13.76 35.72 19.76
C ASP A 278 -15.05 35.30 19.06
N GLY A 279 -15.59 34.12 19.43
CA GLY A 279 -16.86 33.69 18.85
C GLY A 279 -16.86 32.25 18.34
N GLN A 280 -17.84 31.94 17.48
CA GLN A 280 -18.04 30.56 16.97
C GLN A 280 -17.44 30.31 15.58
N THR A 281 -17.08 31.37 14.84
CA THR A 281 -16.61 31.23 13.46
C THR A 281 -15.19 31.77 13.29
N LEU A 282 -14.34 30.99 12.60
CA LEU A 282 -12.99 31.37 12.21
C LEU A 282 -12.83 31.21 10.71
N TYR A 283 -12.27 32.20 10.04
CA TYR A 283 -11.80 32.05 8.65
C TYR A 283 -10.32 31.68 8.62
N LEU A 284 -10.02 30.59 7.95
CA LEU A 284 -8.65 30.12 7.70
C LEU A 284 -8.32 30.37 6.23
N TYR A 285 -7.19 31.04 5.98
CA TYR A 285 -6.69 31.35 4.64
C TYR A 285 -5.38 30.62 4.41
N LEU A 286 -5.33 29.80 3.35
CA LEU A 286 -4.12 29.16 2.85
C LEU A 286 -3.72 29.88 1.58
N VAL A 287 -2.63 30.63 1.64
CA VAL A 287 -2.20 31.54 0.58
C VAL A 287 -1.18 30.82 -0.31
N PHE A 288 -1.42 30.84 -1.63
CA PHE A 288 -0.60 30.14 -2.61
C PHE A 288 0.12 31.12 -3.54
N ASP A 289 1.37 30.78 -3.91
CA ASP A 289 2.18 31.49 -4.91
C ASP A 289 1.83 31.10 -6.37
N ARG A 290 0.90 30.16 -6.53
CA ARG A 290 0.44 29.64 -7.83
C ARG A 290 -1.08 29.70 -7.93
N ALA A 291 -1.58 29.94 -9.11
CA ALA A 291 -2.99 29.76 -9.41
C ALA A 291 -3.28 28.28 -9.73
N PRO A 292 -4.47 27.75 -9.42
CA PRO A 292 -4.85 26.41 -9.77
C PRO A 292 -4.78 26.18 -11.29
N THR A 293 -4.36 24.98 -11.69
CA THR A 293 -4.18 24.63 -13.12
C THR A 293 -5.52 24.48 -13.86
N ALA A 294 -6.62 24.29 -13.14
CA ALA A 294 -7.96 24.24 -13.70
C ALA A 294 -8.96 24.94 -12.75
N ARG A 295 -10.12 25.30 -13.28
CA ARG A 295 -11.20 25.88 -12.49
C ARG A 295 -11.73 24.85 -11.51
N LEU A 296 -11.68 25.16 -10.21
CA LEU A 296 -12.22 24.33 -9.14
C LEU A 296 -13.50 24.96 -8.60
N HIS A 297 -14.54 24.14 -8.45
CA HIS A 297 -15.74 24.48 -7.71
C HIS A 297 -15.69 23.71 -6.40
N LEU A 298 -15.25 24.38 -5.35
CA LEU A 298 -15.08 23.77 -4.04
C LEU A 298 -16.34 23.96 -3.18
N GLN A 299 -16.63 22.93 -2.40
CA GLN A 299 -17.72 22.91 -1.41
C GLN A 299 -17.16 22.53 -0.04
N ALA A 300 -17.92 22.80 1.01
CA ALA A 300 -17.52 22.44 2.38
C ALA A 300 -17.25 20.92 2.51
N GLU A 301 -18.04 20.11 1.82
CA GLU A 301 -17.96 18.64 1.81
C GLU A 301 -16.66 18.10 1.20
N ASP A 302 -15.95 18.91 0.41
CA ASP A 302 -14.64 18.54 -0.14
C ASP A 302 -13.52 18.52 0.92
N PHE A 303 -13.80 19.11 2.10
CA PHE A 303 -12.88 19.16 3.23
C PHE A 303 -13.54 18.54 4.45
N GLN A 304 -12.98 17.47 4.96
CA GLN A 304 -13.64 16.70 6.02
C GLN A 304 -12.78 16.61 7.27
N LEU A 305 -13.45 16.77 8.41
CA LEU A 305 -12.85 16.64 9.74
C LEU A 305 -13.18 15.27 10.35
N GLY A 306 -12.38 14.83 11.32
CA GLY A 306 -12.61 13.60 12.06
C GLY A 306 -12.47 12.34 11.20
N CYS A 307 -11.70 12.40 10.11
CA CYS A 307 -11.49 11.26 9.23
C CYS A 307 -10.23 10.47 9.59
N ALA A 308 -10.27 9.17 9.36
CA ALA A 308 -9.11 8.28 9.39
C ALA A 308 -9.17 7.25 8.26
N PRO A 309 -8.02 6.84 7.68
CA PRO A 309 -7.98 5.67 6.83
C PRO A 309 -8.30 4.42 7.65
N ALA A 310 -9.03 3.49 7.05
CA ALA A 310 -9.40 2.22 7.67
C ALA A 310 -9.14 1.06 6.70
N ILE A 311 -8.81 -0.09 7.26
CA ILE A 311 -8.45 -1.30 6.51
C ILE A 311 -9.28 -2.48 6.99
N ASN A 312 -9.72 -3.30 6.05
CA ASN A 312 -10.41 -4.55 6.33
C ASN A 312 -9.41 -5.63 6.78
N LEU A 313 -8.94 -5.50 8.02
CA LEU A 313 -8.01 -6.41 8.68
C LEU A 313 -8.40 -6.58 10.13
N PHE A 314 -8.59 -7.83 10.58
CA PHE A 314 -8.99 -8.12 11.95
C PHE A 314 -8.31 -9.38 12.48
N PRO A 315 -8.04 -9.46 13.80
CA PRO A 315 -7.43 -10.63 14.42
C PRO A 315 -8.42 -11.79 14.53
N ARG A 316 -7.90 -13.02 14.36
CA ARG A 316 -8.61 -14.28 14.59
C ARG A 316 -7.64 -15.33 15.09
N THR A 317 -8.16 -16.30 15.85
CA THR A 317 -7.43 -17.52 16.17
C THR A 317 -7.90 -18.62 15.20
N SER A 318 -6.96 -19.38 14.64
CA SER A 318 -7.29 -20.52 13.77
C SER A 318 -8.06 -21.59 14.51
N GLU A 319 -8.76 -22.42 13.77
CA GLU A 319 -9.19 -23.71 14.30
C GLU A 319 -7.98 -24.56 14.70
N PRO A 320 -8.13 -25.41 15.75
CA PRO A 320 -7.06 -26.31 16.16
C PRO A 320 -6.69 -27.27 15.02
N LEU A 321 -5.42 -27.36 14.71
CA LEU A 321 -4.85 -28.29 13.76
C LEU A 321 -4.15 -29.41 14.52
N CYS A 322 -4.52 -30.65 14.25
CA CYS A 322 -3.86 -31.83 14.82
C CYS A 322 -3.02 -32.51 13.75
N PRO A 323 -1.70 -32.30 13.75
CA PRO A 323 -0.82 -32.97 12.79
C PRO A 323 -0.82 -34.49 13.04
N ASP A 324 -1.19 -35.26 12.03
CA ASP A 324 -1.24 -36.73 12.09
C ASP A 324 0.02 -37.40 11.55
N GLY A 325 0.98 -36.62 11.06
CA GLY A 325 2.22 -37.10 10.44
C GLY A 325 2.05 -37.77 9.07
N THR A 326 0.82 -37.87 8.55
CA THR A 326 0.54 -38.50 7.25
C THR A 326 0.72 -37.54 6.07
N ARG A 327 0.70 -36.24 6.34
CA ARG A 327 0.82 -35.16 5.33
C ARG A 327 1.98 -34.25 5.67
N SER A 328 2.63 -33.75 4.64
CA SER A 328 3.67 -32.72 4.76
C SER A 328 3.11 -31.32 4.96
N GLU A 329 1.89 -31.07 4.48
CA GLU A 329 1.23 -29.77 4.53
C GLU A 329 -0.21 -29.90 5.02
N TYR A 330 -0.63 -28.98 5.87
CA TYR A 330 -1.96 -28.92 6.46
C TYR A 330 -2.61 -27.59 6.12
N ARG A 331 -3.86 -27.62 5.64
CA ARG A 331 -4.60 -26.39 5.36
C ARG A 331 -4.97 -25.69 6.67
N LEU A 332 -4.57 -24.43 6.80
CA LEU A 332 -4.92 -23.59 7.93
C LEU A 332 -6.31 -22.96 7.71
N VAL A 333 -7.20 -23.11 8.69
CA VAL A 333 -8.57 -22.63 8.63
C VAL A 333 -8.79 -21.62 9.76
N ALA A 334 -9.24 -20.41 9.41
CA ALA A 334 -9.54 -19.37 10.38
C ALA A 334 -10.89 -19.58 11.07
N ASP A 335 -11.91 -19.99 10.30
CA ASP A 335 -13.29 -20.25 10.78
C ASP A 335 -13.99 -21.12 9.74
N SER A 336 -14.28 -22.39 10.08
CA SER A 336 -14.89 -23.36 9.16
C SER A 336 -16.33 -23.00 8.78
N HIS A 337 -17.05 -22.28 9.66
CA HIS A 337 -18.41 -21.83 9.38
C HIS A 337 -18.46 -20.59 8.48
N ARG A 338 -17.37 -19.85 8.38
CA ARG A 338 -17.27 -18.58 7.64
C ARG A 338 -16.16 -18.57 6.59
N GLU A 339 -15.79 -19.71 6.07
CA GLU A 339 -14.72 -19.81 5.06
C GLU A 339 -14.97 -18.96 3.80
N ASN A 340 -16.23 -18.72 3.45
CA ASN A 340 -16.59 -17.90 2.28
C ASN A 340 -16.46 -16.39 2.55
N SER A 341 -16.46 -15.99 3.81
CA SER A 341 -16.45 -14.59 4.24
C SER A 341 -15.17 -14.20 4.98
N VAL A 342 -14.24 -15.15 5.20
CA VAL A 342 -12.96 -14.90 5.88
C VAL A 342 -11.81 -15.47 5.07
N GLU A 343 -10.74 -14.70 4.92
CA GLU A 343 -9.48 -15.11 4.29
C GLU A 343 -8.31 -14.77 5.20
N ILE A 344 -7.35 -15.66 5.31
CA ILE A 344 -6.16 -15.44 6.11
C ILE A 344 -5.20 -14.50 5.34
N HIS A 345 -4.96 -13.33 5.90
CA HIS A 345 -3.96 -12.39 5.39
C HIS A 345 -2.54 -12.82 5.79
N SER A 346 -2.31 -13.03 7.08
CA SER A 346 -0.98 -13.40 7.61
C SER A 346 -1.10 -14.16 8.93
N ILE A 347 -0.04 -14.90 9.26
CA ILE A 347 0.12 -15.60 10.54
C ILE A 347 0.99 -14.71 11.42
N ARG A 348 0.50 -14.40 12.63
CA ARG A 348 1.23 -13.61 13.62
C ARG A 348 2.08 -14.48 14.54
N ALA A 349 1.51 -15.58 15.00
CA ALA A 349 2.17 -16.53 15.87
C ALA A 349 1.54 -17.92 15.71
N VAL A 350 2.34 -18.96 15.92
CA VAL A 350 1.86 -20.35 16.00
C VAL A 350 2.22 -20.88 17.38
N ARG A 351 1.28 -21.61 18.00
CA ARG A 351 1.48 -22.21 19.31
C ARG A 351 1.12 -23.68 19.25
N SER A 352 1.93 -24.51 19.89
CA SER A 352 1.62 -25.91 20.14
C SER A 352 0.97 -26.04 21.51
N VAL A 353 -0.08 -26.86 21.61
CA VAL A 353 -0.83 -27.12 22.81
C VAL A 353 -0.80 -28.61 23.07
N ALA A 354 -0.11 -29.02 24.14
CA ALA A 354 -0.03 -30.42 24.61
C ALA A 354 -0.55 -30.50 26.05
N GLY A 355 -1.77 -30.98 26.21
CA GLY A 355 -2.45 -30.97 27.52
C GLY A 355 -2.61 -29.54 28.05
N SER A 356 -1.98 -29.21 29.17
CA SER A 356 -1.98 -27.87 29.78
C SER A 356 -0.79 -26.98 29.35
N THR A 357 0.14 -27.51 28.55
CA THR A 357 1.36 -26.82 28.18
C THR A 357 1.15 -26.15 26.83
N VAL A 358 1.37 -24.82 26.77
CA VAL A 358 1.34 -24.02 25.54
C VAL A 358 2.74 -23.52 25.26
N GLN A 359 3.27 -23.83 24.09
CA GLN A 359 4.62 -23.41 23.67
C GLN A 359 4.56 -22.68 22.33
N PRO A 360 5.32 -21.58 22.16
CA PRO A 360 5.45 -20.94 20.85
C PRO A 360 6.23 -21.85 19.90
N VAL A 361 5.80 -21.91 18.66
CA VAL A 361 6.52 -22.56 17.56
C VAL A 361 7.05 -21.45 16.68
N PRO A 362 8.37 -21.29 16.52
CA PRO A 362 8.95 -20.22 15.72
C PRO A 362 8.77 -20.48 14.21
N ALA A 363 8.80 -19.41 13.41
CA ALA A 363 8.81 -19.51 11.96
C ALA A 363 10.16 -20.04 11.46
N TYR A 364 10.16 -20.92 10.45
CA TYR A 364 11.38 -21.48 9.89
C TYR A 364 12.21 -20.43 9.13
N TYR A 365 11.55 -19.59 8.34
CA TYR A 365 12.16 -18.44 7.67
C TYR A 365 11.88 -17.16 8.48
N GLY A 366 12.34 -17.08 9.71
CA GLY A 366 12.18 -15.90 10.56
C GLY A 366 13.48 -15.11 10.70
N CYS A 367 13.39 -13.79 10.88
CA CYS A 367 14.56 -12.93 11.14
C CYS A 367 15.24 -13.23 12.49
N ARG A 368 14.59 -13.99 13.38
CA ARG A 368 15.09 -14.32 14.73
C ARG A 368 15.08 -15.84 14.93
N HIS A 369 16.21 -16.45 14.66
CA HIS A 369 16.48 -17.82 15.10
C HIS A 369 17.05 -17.78 16.52
N ASP A 370 16.17 -17.89 17.52
CA ASP A 370 16.61 -18.03 18.89
C ASP A 370 16.89 -19.52 19.15
N SER A 371 18.16 -19.87 19.34
CA SER A 371 18.64 -21.25 19.50
C SER A 371 18.06 -21.98 20.74
N HIS A 372 17.26 -21.30 21.53
CA HIS A 372 16.63 -21.82 22.76
C HIS A 372 15.17 -22.27 22.60
N LEU A 373 14.55 -22.08 21.41
CA LEU A 373 13.10 -22.30 21.20
C LEU A 373 12.71 -23.71 20.75
N GLY A 374 13.63 -24.69 20.74
CA GLY A 374 13.34 -26.08 20.39
C GLY A 374 13.70 -26.46 18.95
N THR A 375 13.30 -27.68 18.54
CA THR A 375 13.63 -28.25 17.21
C THR A 375 12.50 -28.12 16.19
N LEU A 376 11.31 -27.70 16.63
CA LEU A 376 10.11 -27.62 15.80
C LEU A 376 9.90 -26.18 15.30
N TYR A 377 9.75 -26.04 14.00
CA TYR A 377 9.48 -24.78 13.30
C TYR A 377 8.27 -24.93 12.40
N TRP A 378 7.60 -23.82 12.07
CA TRP A 378 6.55 -23.81 11.07
C TRP A 378 6.97 -23.01 9.82
N HIS A 379 6.46 -23.43 8.69
CA HIS A 379 6.50 -22.71 7.43
C HIS A 379 5.10 -22.66 6.82
N ALA A 380 4.75 -21.58 6.15
CA ALA A 380 3.45 -21.47 5.50
C ALA A 380 3.63 -21.06 4.03
N ARG A 381 2.87 -21.71 3.16
CA ARG A 381 2.83 -21.42 1.73
C ARG A 381 1.44 -21.00 1.31
N ARG A 382 1.36 -19.92 0.54
CA ARG A 382 0.09 -19.44 -0.02
C ARG A 382 -0.15 -20.08 -1.38
N ILE A 383 -1.36 -20.58 -1.58
CA ILE A 383 -1.80 -21.19 -2.81
C ILE A 383 -3.13 -20.59 -3.27
N ALA A 384 -3.46 -20.76 -4.55
CA ALA A 384 -4.79 -20.44 -5.04
C ALA A 384 -5.86 -21.24 -4.27
N GLY A 385 -7.03 -20.65 -4.08
CA GLY A 385 -8.09 -21.28 -3.29
C GLY A 385 -8.42 -22.70 -3.76
N LEU A 386 -8.39 -23.66 -2.85
CA LEU A 386 -8.62 -25.08 -3.13
C LEU A 386 -10.09 -25.40 -3.43
N THR A 387 -11.02 -24.57 -2.96
CA THR A 387 -12.45 -24.79 -3.17
C THR A 387 -12.90 -24.16 -4.49
N PRO A 388 -13.50 -24.92 -5.41
CA PRO A 388 -14.04 -24.37 -6.66
C PRO A 388 -15.03 -23.21 -6.38
N ASN A 389 -14.99 -22.18 -7.21
CA ASN A 389 -15.83 -20.98 -7.11
C ASN A 389 -15.63 -20.11 -5.86
N ARG A 390 -14.63 -20.40 -5.01
CA ARG A 390 -14.24 -19.53 -3.91
C ARG A 390 -13.05 -18.69 -4.34
N LEU A 391 -13.31 -17.41 -4.58
CA LEU A 391 -12.28 -16.43 -4.91
C LEU A 391 -11.36 -16.20 -3.68
N GLY A 392 -10.05 -16.06 -3.94
CA GLY A 392 -9.05 -15.81 -2.92
C GLY A 392 -8.00 -16.91 -2.84
N SER A 393 -7.27 -16.95 -1.75
CA SER A 393 -6.17 -17.87 -1.50
C SER A 393 -6.38 -18.68 -0.23
N ASP A 394 -5.67 -19.80 -0.14
CA ASP A 394 -5.56 -20.64 1.04
C ASP A 394 -4.11 -20.69 1.53
N LEU A 395 -3.90 -20.91 2.82
CA LEU A 395 -2.60 -21.11 3.44
C LEU A 395 -2.42 -22.58 3.83
N LEU A 396 -1.31 -23.16 3.40
CA LEU A 396 -0.83 -24.46 3.83
C LEU A 396 0.29 -24.26 4.85
N LEU A 397 0.17 -24.93 5.99
CA LEU A 397 1.14 -24.92 7.07
C LEU A 397 1.93 -26.24 7.05
N SER A 398 3.24 -26.14 7.01
CA SER A 398 4.19 -27.27 7.15
C SER A 398 4.91 -27.16 8.48
N LEU A 399 5.28 -28.30 9.03
CA LEU A 399 6.12 -28.39 10.22
C LEU A 399 7.48 -28.92 9.84
N VAL A 400 8.53 -28.26 10.31
CA VAL A 400 9.91 -28.62 10.11
C VAL A 400 10.52 -29.00 11.47
N ASP A 401 10.90 -30.25 11.63
CA ASP A 401 11.67 -30.72 12.80
C ASP A 401 13.14 -30.82 12.41
N THR A 402 13.98 -29.99 13.00
CA THR A 402 15.42 -29.99 12.76
C THR A 402 16.14 -31.20 13.41
N GLY A 403 15.47 -31.95 14.28
CA GLY A 403 16.00 -33.18 14.86
C GLY A 403 16.10 -34.35 13.89
N PHE A 404 15.40 -34.31 12.75
CA PHE A 404 15.40 -35.32 11.69
C PHE A 404 15.27 -36.78 12.19
N ASP A 405 14.46 -37.04 13.19
CA ASP A 405 14.21 -38.40 13.66
C ASP A 405 13.00 -39.01 12.92
N PRO A 406 13.23 -39.87 11.90
CA PRO A 406 12.14 -40.47 11.12
C PRO A 406 11.36 -41.54 11.88
N LEU A 407 11.82 -41.95 13.07
CA LEU A 407 11.17 -42.95 13.91
C LEU A 407 10.33 -42.33 15.02
N ARG A 408 10.28 -40.99 15.11
CA ARG A 408 9.47 -40.30 16.11
C ARG A 408 7.99 -40.48 15.78
N GLU A 409 7.22 -40.91 16.77
CA GLU A 409 5.77 -40.98 16.65
C GLU A 409 5.17 -39.62 16.35
N ALA A 410 4.03 -39.61 15.63
CA ALA A 410 3.31 -38.36 15.34
C ALA A 410 3.10 -37.56 16.62
N PRO A 411 3.38 -36.26 16.60
CA PRO A 411 3.33 -35.47 17.83
C PRO A 411 1.91 -35.37 18.38
N ALA A 412 1.74 -35.76 19.66
CA ALA A 412 0.47 -35.69 20.35
C ALA A 412 0.16 -34.26 20.84
N PHE A 413 0.16 -33.27 19.94
CA PHE A 413 -0.21 -31.89 20.23
C PHE A 413 -1.15 -31.32 19.14
N SER A 414 -1.88 -30.29 19.50
CA SER A 414 -2.62 -29.48 18.57
C SER A 414 -1.90 -28.16 18.34
N LEU A 415 -2.01 -27.62 17.13
CA LEU A 415 -1.51 -26.30 16.79
C LEU A 415 -2.66 -25.30 16.71
N THR A 416 -2.43 -24.11 17.21
CA THR A 416 -3.30 -22.96 17.01
C THR A 416 -2.48 -21.79 16.49
N ALA A 417 -3.03 -21.00 15.57
CA ALA A 417 -2.36 -19.84 15.01
C ALA A 417 -3.13 -18.56 15.31
N GLU A 418 -2.41 -17.53 15.70
CA GLU A 418 -2.93 -16.17 15.76
C GLU A 418 -2.82 -15.57 14.35
N LEU A 419 -3.94 -15.15 13.80
CA LEU A 419 -4.08 -14.75 12.41
C LEU A 419 -4.51 -13.29 12.30
N LEU A 420 -4.10 -12.64 11.20
CA LEU A 420 -4.81 -11.51 10.64
C LEU A 420 -5.65 -12.00 9.46
N CYS A 421 -6.91 -11.61 9.43
CA CYS A 421 -7.86 -12.02 8.41
C CYS A 421 -8.49 -10.83 7.71
N THR A 422 -8.99 -11.06 6.49
CA THR A 422 -9.83 -10.13 5.72
C THR A 422 -11.23 -10.72 5.53
N ASN A 423 -12.17 -9.88 5.12
CA ASN A 423 -13.50 -10.34 4.71
C ASN A 423 -13.59 -10.67 3.22
N ARG A 424 -12.47 -11.03 2.58
CA ARG A 424 -12.44 -11.31 1.13
C ARG A 424 -13.06 -10.14 0.33
N TYR A 425 -14.00 -10.42 -0.53
CA TYR A 425 -14.70 -9.46 -1.38
C TYR A 425 -15.98 -8.87 -0.75
N LEU A 426 -16.28 -9.18 0.52
CA LEU A 426 -17.49 -8.66 1.16
C LEU A 426 -17.40 -7.15 1.46
N ALA A 427 -16.21 -6.67 1.79
CA ALA A 427 -15.98 -5.26 2.07
C ALA A 427 -16.27 -4.37 0.86
N GLU A 428 -15.98 -4.83 -0.35
CA GLU A 428 -16.19 -4.10 -1.61
C GLU A 428 -17.67 -3.85 -1.93
N ARG A 429 -18.57 -4.63 -1.32
CA ARG A 429 -20.02 -4.51 -1.54
C ARG A 429 -20.64 -3.38 -0.72
N LEU A 430 -19.87 -2.77 0.17
CA LEU A 430 -20.34 -1.65 0.97
C LEU A 430 -20.24 -0.37 0.14
N GLY A 431 -21.25 0.48 0.26
CA GLY A 431 -21.26 1.79 -0.39
C GLY A 431 -20.73 2.91 0.50
N ALA A 432 -20.40 4.04 -0.12
CA ALA A 432 -20.18 5.27 0.62
C ALA A 432 -21.43 5.62 1.48
N GLY A 433 -21.23 6.26 2.63
CA GLY A 433 -22.27 6.59 3.59
C GLY A 433 -22.71 5.44 4.51
N THR A 434 -22.19 4.21 4.31
CA THR A 434 -22.51 3.07 5.20
C THR A 434 -22.12 3.39 6.63
N ALA A 435 -23.08 3.28 7.56
CA ALA A 435 -22.83 3.43 8.99
C ALA A 435 -22.07 2.22 9.55
N LEU A 436 -21.06 2.49 10.36
CA LEU A 436 -20.26 1.48 11.04
C LEU A 436 -20.55 1.51 12.54
N GLY A 437 -20.66 0.32 13.14
CA GLY A 437 -20.63 0.17 14.59
C GLY A 437 -19.19 0.20 15.11
N PHE A 438 -19.00 0.64 16.34
CA PHE A 438 -17.72 0.61 17.05
C PHE A 438 -17.98 0.35 18.54
N GLU A 439 -17.00 -0.26 19.20
CA GLU A 439 -17.21 -0.78 20.58
C GLU A 439 -16.83 0.22 21.68
N ARG A 440 -16.24 1.37 21.32
CA ARG A 440 -15.76 2.33 22.33
C ARG A 440 -16.80 3.38 22.69
N PRO A 441 -17.11 3.57 23.98
CA PRO A 441 -17.87 4.71 24.41
C PRO A 441 -17.04 5.99 24.23
N GLY A 442 -17.68 7.05 23.77
CA GLY A 442 -17.03 8.36 23.58
C GLY A 442 -17.98 9.37 22.95
N PRO A 443 -17.57 10.63 22.80
CA PRO A 443 -18.37 11.70 22.21
C PRO A 443 -18.40 11.56 20.67
N VAL A 444 -18.87 10.42 20.18
CA VAL A 444 -18.98 10.09 18.77
C VAL A 444 -20.43 9.79 18.44
N ALA A 445 -21.06 10.64 17.65
CA ALA A 445 -22.44 10.47 17.22
C ALA A 445 -22.60 9.34 16.20
N ALA A 446 -21.67 9.23 15.25
CA ALA A 446 -21.68 8.22 14.20
C ALA A 446 -20.29 7.99 13.62
N ALA A 447 -20.07 6.78 13.09
CA ALA A 447 -18.95 6.48 12.20
C ALA A 447 -19.50 6.06 10.84
N ARG A 448 -18.99 6.64 9.74
CA ARG A 448 -19.47 6.37 8.37
C ARG A 448 -18.35 6.22 7.38
N LEU A 449 -18.53 5.32 6.41
CA LEU A 449 -17.65 5.26 5.24
C LEU A 449 -17.85 6.49 4.36
N ARG A 450 -16.77 7.18 3.99
CA ARG A 450 -16.83 8.36 3.10
C ARG A 450 -16.74 7.98 1.63
N ASN A 451 -16.00 6.94 1.31
CA ASN A 451 -15.90 6.34 -0.01
C ASN A 451 -16.31 4.87 0.02
N ALA A 452 -16.59 4.31 -1.13
CA ALA A 452 -16.73 2.86 -1.26
C ALA A 452 -15.37 2.21 -0.97
N PRO A 453 -15.32 1.11 -0.20
CA PRO A 453 -14.08 0.42 0.05
C PRO A 453 -13.42 -0.06 -1.25
N SER A 454 -12.11 0.04 -1.31
CA SER A 454 -11.35 -0.43 -2.46
C SER A 454 -11.45 -1.94 -2.61
N ALA A 455 -11.32 -2.46 -3.84
CA ALA A 455 -11.30 -3.90 -4.08
C ALA A 455 -10.12 -4.58 -3.38
N GLN A 456 -10.31 -5.78 -2.85
CA GLN A 456 -9.22 -6.61 -2.37
C GLN A 456 -8.42 -7.13 -3.56
N SER A 457 -7.10 -7.12 -3.47
CA SER A 457 -6.22 -7.63 -4.51
C SER A 457 -5.45 -8.86 -4.02
N GLN A 458 -5.36 -9.89 -4.87
CA GLN A 458 -4.59 -11.08 -4.55
C GLN A 458 -3.12 -10.92 -4.97
N PRO A 459 -2.17 -11.53 -4.25
CA PRO A 459 -0.78 -11.55 -4.66
C PRO A 459 -0.62 -12.36 -5.96
N ARG A 460 0.38 -12.02 -6.75
CA ARG A 460 0.74 -12.82 -7.91
C ARG A 460 1.38 -14.11 -7.44
N LEU A 461 0.76 -15.26 -7.79
CA LEU A 461 1.21 -16.57 -7.34
C LEU A 461 2.13 -17.27 -8.35
N ASP A 462 2.38 -16.65 -9.52
CA ASP A 462 3.26 -17.20 -10.54
C ASP A 462 4.75 -17.00 -10.19
N GLY A 463 5.55 -18.05 -10.40
CA GLY A 463 6.98 -18.05 -10.04
C GLY A 463 7.80 -17.02 -10.81
N GLN A 464 7.41 -16.70 -12.05
CA GLN A 464 8.11 -15.73 -12.88
C GLN A 464 7.98 -14.29 -12.34
N SER A 465 6.77 -13.87 -11.93
CA SER A 465 6.55 -12.55 -11.32
C SER A 465 7.29 -12.42 -9.99
N ARG A 466 7.28 -13.47 -9.17
CA ARG A 466 8.00 -13.51 -7.89
C ARG A 466 9.51 -13.41 -8.08
N TRP A 467 10.06 -14.18 -9.01
CA TRP A 467 11.49 -14.12 -9.32
C TRP A 467 11.92 -12.76 -9.88
N ARG A 468 11.11 -12.14 -10.74
CA ARG A 468 11.35 -10.75 -11.19
C ARG A 468 11.41 -9.79 -10.02
N LEU A 469 10.48 -9.91 -9.07
CA LEU A 469 10.47 -9.05 -7.88
C LEU A 469 11.72 -9.27 -7.01
N VAL A 470 12.11 -10.51 -6.74
CA VAL A 470 13.37 -10.83 -6.03
C VAL A 470 14.56 -10.24 -6.77
N SER A 471 14.65 -10.44 -8.08
CA SER A 471 15.74 -9.92 -8.90
C SER A 471 15.85 -8.41 -8.84
N GLN A 472 14.71 -7.70 -8.80
CA GLN A 472 14.66 -6.24 -8.69
C GLN A 472 15.08 -5.75 -7.30
N LEU A 473 14.65 -6.45 -6.24
CA LEU A 473 15.02 -6.11 -4.86
C LEU A 473 16.52 -6.33 -4.59
N THR A 474 17.15 -7.28 -5.29
CA THR A 474 18.57 -7.60 -5.16
C THR A 474 19.46 -6.78 -6.11
N LEU A 475 18.88 -6.03 -7.06
CA LEU A 475 19.65 -5.16 -7.94
C LEU A 475 20.38 -4.08 -7.13
N ASN A 476 21.65 -3.92 -7.46
CA ASN A 476 22.50 -2.92 -6.83
C ASN A 476 21.92 -1.51 -7.09
N HIS A 477 21.70 -0.74 -6.01
CA HIS A 477 21.11 0.61 -6.02
C HIS A 477 21.73 1.56 -7.05
N LEU A 478 23.00 1.38 -7.40
CA LEU A 478 23.69 2.20 -8.40
C LEU A 478 23.10 2.03 -9.81
N SER A 479 22.57 0.84 -10.14
CA SER A 479 21.98 0.58 -11.46
C SER A 479 20.60 1.25 -11.64
N LEU A 480 19.90 1.55 -10.54
CA LEU A 480 18.58 2.21 -10.55
C LEU A 480 18.66 3.73 -10.60
N VAL A 481 19.81 4.29 -10.25
CA VAL A 481 19.97 5.75 -10.11
C VAL A 481 21.05 6.28 -11.05
N GLU A 482 22.07 5.48 -11.36
CA GLU A 482 23.20 5.87 -12.23
C GLU A 482 23.23 4.94 -13.46
N GLY A 483 22.78 5.42 -14.62
CA GLY A 483 22.95 4.69 -15.87
C GLY A 483 21.89 5.02 -16.93
N PRO A 484 22.16 4.69 -18.20
CA PRO A 484 21.26 5.03 -19.32
C PRO A 484 19.90 4.28 -19.26
N ARG A 485 19.78 3.24 -18.46
CA ARG A 485 18.55 2.45 -18.27
C ARG A 485 17.89 2.61 -16.89
N ALA A 486 18.37 3.56 -16.08
CA ALA A 486 17.84 3.78 -14.73
C ALA A 486 16.33 4.06 -14.72
N LEU A 487 15.86 4.87 -15.65
CA LEU A 487 14.43 5.21 -15.78
C LEU A 487 13.58 4.00 -16.16
N GLU A 488 14.05 3.15 -17.08
CA GLU A 488 13.34 1.93 -17.48
C GLU A 488 13.26 0.94 -16.32
N ALA A 489 14.36 0.72 -15.61
CA ALA A 489 14.41 -0.16 -14.45
C ALA A 489 13.47 0.35 -13.33
N LEU A 490 13.44 1.65 -13.07
CA LEU A 490 12.50 2.23 -12.10
C LEU A 490 11.05 1.99 -12.52
N ARG A 491 10.71 2.21 -13.79
CA ARG A 491 9.34 1.96 -14.28
C ARG A 491 8.95 0.49 -14.16
N GLU A 492 9.85 -0.44 -14.42
CA GLU A 492 9.60 -1.88 -14.23
C GLU A 492 9.32 -2.21 -12.77
N ILE A 493 10.12 -1.68 -11.83
CA ILE A 493 9.90 -1.88 -10.40
C ILE A 493 8.52 -1.35 -9.99
N LEU A 494 8.21 -0.12 -10.38
CA LEU A 494 6.91 0.49 -10.05
C LEU A 494 5.73 -0.32 -10.63
N ALA A 495 5.89 -0.86 -11.84
CA ALA A 495 4.87 -1.72 -12.47
C ALA A 495 4.64 -3.04 -11.70
N LEU A 496 5.67 -3.60 -11.06
CA LEU A 496 5.53 -4.78 -10.21
C LEU A 496 4.69 -4.51 -8.95
N HIS A 497 4.73 -3.29 -8.43
CA HIS A 497 3.92 -2.88 -7.27
C HIS A 497 2.48 -2.51 -7.63
N ASN A 498 2.15 -2.31 -8.91
CA ASN A 498 0.78 -2.11 -9.37
C ASN A 498 0.04 -3.45 -9.46
N LEU A 499 -0.28 -4.05 -8.32
CA LEU A 499 -0.90 -5.37 -8.25
C LEU A 499 -2.32 -5.40 -8.83
N ARG A 500 -3.02 -4.27 -8.84
CA ARG A 500 -4.37 -4.13 -9.41
C ARG A 500 -4.37 -3.93 -10.92
N ASP A 501 -3.20 -3.72 -11.49
CA ASP A 501 -3.02 -3.38 -12.90
C ASP A 501 -3.87 -2.17 -13.34
N ASP A 502 -3.98 -1.18 -12.42
CA ASP A 502 -4.77 0.02 -12.62
C ASP A 502 -4.20 0.87 -13.76
N ALA A 503 -5.09 1.32 -14.66
CA ALA A 503 -4.72 2.14 -15.81
C ALA A 503 -4.20 3.54 -15.41
N SER A 504 -4.68 4.09 -14.28
CA SER A 504 -4.19 5.37 -13.76
C SER A 504 -2.75 5.23 -13.26
N ALA A 505 -2.46 4.17 -12.49
CA ALA A 505 -1.12 3.86 -12.03
C ALA A 505 -0.13 3.63 -13.19
N ARG A 506 -0.55 2.91 -14.26
CA ARG A 506 0.29 2.74 -15.46
C ARG A 506 0.63 4.09 -16.10
N ARG A 507 -0.37 4.96 -16.28
CA ARG A 507 -0.12 6.30 -16.85
C ARG A 507 0.83 7.14 -16.01
N GLN A 508 0.71 7.09 -14.68
CA GLN A 508 1.64 7.81 -13.78
C GLN A 508 3.07 7.28 -13.91
N ILE A 509 3.25 5.96 -13.99
CA ILE A 509 4.56 5.32 -14.20
C ILE A 509 5.16 5.75 -15.55
N GLU A 510 4.37 5.77 -16.62
CA GLU A 510 4.78 6.24 -17.94
C GLU A 510 5.10 7.75 -17.95
N GLY A 511 4.44 8.50 -17.06
CA GLY A 511 4.63 9.95 -16.87
C GLY A 511 5.98 10.33 -16.26
N LEU A 512 6.76 9.39 -15.73
CA LEU A 512 8.15 9.62 -15.35
C LEU A 512 8.99 9.83 -16.63
N ARG A 513 9.37 11.07 -16.93
CA ARG A 513 10.09 11.39 -18.18
C ARG A 513 11.59 11.32 -18.06
N GLN A 514 12.12 11.76 -16.92
CA GLN A 514 13.57 11.85 -16.72
C GLN A 514 13.91 11.61 -15.25
N LEU A 515 15.01 10.92 -15.06
CA LEU A 515 15.61 10.64 -13.76
C LEU A 515 17.10 11.02 -13.86
N ASP A 516 17.48 12.10 -13.18
CA ASP A 516 18.88 12.53 -13.11
C ASP A 516 19.41 12.32 -11.71
N CYS A 517 20.63 11.80 -11.61
CA CYS A 517 21.29 11.57 -10.34
C CYS A 517 22.59 12.36 -10.26
N GLN A 518 22.78 13.07 -9.17
CA GLN A 518 23.98 13.83 -8.88
C GLN A 518 24.52 13.51 -7.50
N ARG A 519 25.84 13.39 -7.37
CA ARG A 519 26.49 13.25 -6.07
C ARG A 519 26.60 14.63 -5.42
N VAL A 520 26.09 14.73 -4.21
CA VAL A 520 26.06 15.97 -3.43
C VAL A 520 26.60 15.76 -2.04
N VAL A 521 27.08 16.83 -1.44
CA VAL A 521 27.45 16.86 -0.03
C VAL A 521 26.49 17.79 0.68
N ALA A 522 25.80 17.31 1.70
CA ALA A 522 24.89 18.14 2.48
C ALA A 522 25.05 17.86 3.97
N HIS A 523 24.65 18.81 4.76
CA HIS A 523 24.55 18.67 6.19
C HIS A 523 23.27 17.94 6.56
N VAL A 524 23.38 16.83 7.29
CA VAL A 524 22.26 15.99 7.75
C VAL A 524 22.37 15.82 9.25
N GLY A 525 21.41 16.36 10.01
CA GLY A 525 21.35 16.31 11.47
C GLY A 525 21.31 17.70 12.10
N GLU A 526 21.12 17.73 13.42
CA GLU A 526 20.99 18.97 14.21
C GLU A 526 22.34 19.60 14.60
N ASP A 527 23.43 18.82 14.51
CA ASP A 527 24.74 19.22 14.99
C ASP A 527 25.51 19.97 13.90
N ALA A 528 25.67 21.29 14.03
CA ALA A 528 26.26 22.19 13.03
C ALA A 528 27.68 21.78 12.57
N TRP A 529 28.43 21.04 13.38
CA TRP A 529 29.82 20.70 13.13
C TRP A 529 30.06 19.24 12.71
N ARG A 530 29.10 18.35 12.95
CA ARG A 530 29.20 16.90 12.71
C ARG A 530 28.02 16.40 11.89
N GLY A 531 27.89 16.78 10.66
CA GLY A 531 26.72 16.35 9.90
C GLY A 531 26.95 16.32 8.41
N TRP A 532 28.13 16.67 7.95
CA TRP A 532 28.43 16.65 6.52
C TRP A 532 28.55 15.21 6.03
N ARG A 533 27.62 14.83 5.14
CA ARG A 533 27.56 13.48 4.54
C ARG A 533 27.53 13.57 3.03
N ASN A 534 28.13 12.58 2.40
CA ASN A 534 27.96 12.35 0.97
C ASN A 534 26.58 11.75 0.72
N GLY A 535 25.91 12.22 -0.31
CA GLY A 535 24.61 11.73 -0.69
C GLY A 535 24.36 11.76 -2.19
N LEU A 536 23.17 11.35 -2.55
CA LEU A 536 22.66 11.37 -3.90
C LEU A 536 21.49 12.34 -3.98
N GLU A 537 21.51 13.26 -4.93
CA GLU A 537 20.37 14.07 -5.30
C GLU A 537 19.73 13.46 -6.54
N ILE A 538 18.46 13.09 -6.41
CA ILE A 538 17.66 12.49 -7.47
C ILE A 538 16.68 13.54 -7.95
N ARG A 539 16.83 13.98 -9.20
CA ARG A 539 15.95 14.94 -9.86
C ARG A 539 14.94 14.20 -10.72
N LEU A 540 13.66 14.40 -10.42
CA LEU A 540 12.54 13.80 -11.11
C LEU A 540 11.88 14.83 -12.03
N ARG A 541 11.62 14.46 -13.29
CA ARG A 541 10.78 15.21 -14.21
C ARG A 541 9.58 14.38 -14.59
N LEU A 542 8.39 14.92 -14.33
CA LEU A 542 7.12 14.33 -14.64
C LEU A 542 6.46 15.01 -15.83
N ASP A 543 5.69 14.26 -16.59
CA ASP A 543 4.82 14.81 -17.63
C ASP A 543 3.42 15.07 -17.05
N PRO A 544 3.00 16.33 -16.92
CA PRO A 544 1.71 16.67 -16.32
C PRO A 544 0.50 16.00 -17.01
N GLN A 545 0.62 15.68 -18.30
CA GLN A 545 -0.46 15.04 -19.05
C GLN A 545 -0.79 13.63 -18.55
N HIS A 546 0.17 12.97 -17.91
CA HIS A 546 0.02 11.62 -17.36
C HIS A 546 -0.52 11.62 -15.91
N PHE A 547 -0.62 12.81 -15.29
CA PHE A 547 -1.09 13.01 -13.92
C PHE A 547 -2.48 13.66 -13.83
N VAL A 548 -3.32 13.49 -14.86
CA VAL A 548 -4.71 13.97 -14.83
C VAL A 548 -5.50 13.15 -13.79
N GLY A 549 -5.94 13.83 -12.71
CA GLY A 549 -6.63 13.21 -11.58
C GLY A 549 -5.71 12.54 -10.55
N ALA A 550 -4.39 12.78 -10.64
CA ALA A 550 -3.40 12.35 -9.66
C ALA A 550 -2.40 13.48 -9.39
N SER A 551 -1.86 13.56 -8.19
CA SER A 551 -0.87 14.57 -7.82
C SER A 551 0.55 14.12 -8.16
N GLY A 552 1.27 14.92 -8.96
CA GLY A 552 2.68 14.71 -9.24
C GLY A 552 3.57 14.93 -8.01
N VAL A 553 3.17 15.84 -7.13
CA VAL A 553 3.87 16.10 -5.86
C VAL A 553 3.72 14.91 -4.91
N LEU A 554 2.51 14.34 -4.78
CA LEU A 554 2.29 13.15 -3.97
C LEU A 554 3.09 11.95 -4.48
N PHE A 555 3.03 11.69 -5.78
CA PHE A 555 3.79 10.59 -6.39
C PHE A 555 5.29 10.74 -6.14
N SER A 556 5.82 11.96 -6.30
CA SER A 556 7.23 12.24 -6.01
C SER A 556 7.57 12.13 -4.53
N ALA A 557 6.65 12.46 -3.61
CA ALA A 557 6.83 12.26 -2.17
C ALA A 557 6.95 10.77 -1.81
N VAL A 558 6.11 9.92 -2.40
CA VAL A 558 6.20 8.46 -2.23
C VAL A 558 7.52 7.93 -2.79
N LEU A 559 7.93 8.39 -3.98
CA LEU A 559 9.23 8.01 -4.56
C LEU A 559 10.41 8.49 -3.71
N ALA A 560 10.32 9.66 -3.08
CA ALA A 560 11.36 10.14 -2.18
C ALA A 560 11.59 9.18 -0.99
N GLN A 561 10.50 8.63 -0.42
CA GLN A 561 10.57 7.61 0.62
C GLN A 561 11.11 6.27 0.07
N PHE A 562 10.68 5.89 -1.12
CA PHE A 562 11.18 4.69 -1.79
C PHE A 562 12.69 4.76 -2.05
N PHE A 563 13.20 5.89 -2.50
CA PHE A 563 14.64 6.07 -2.74
C PHE A 563 15.49 6.01 -1.47
N SER A 564 14.91 6.21 -0.28
CA SER A 564 15.62 6.03 0.99
C SER A 564 16.11 4.59 1.20
N LEU A 565 15.46 3.60 0.57
CA LEU A 565 15.91 2.20 0.47
C LEU A 565 17.36 2.08 -0.01
N TYR A 566 17.74 2.96 -0.92
CA TYR A 566 19.03 2.91 -1.58
C TYR A 566 20.10 3.78 -0.89
N ALA A 567 19.74 4.44 0.20
CA ALA A 567 20.71 5.14 1.03
C ALA A 567 21.46 4.14 1.92
N THR A 568 22.77 4.04 1.78
CA THR A 568 23.60 3.25 2.71
C THR A 568 23.73 3.98 4.05
N ALA A 569 24.11 3.26 5.13
CA ALA A 569 24.16 3.76 6.51
C ALA A 569 24.87 5.12 6.73
N ASN A 570 25.84 5.49 5.86
CA ASN A 570 26.58 6.75 5.94
C ASN A 570 26.29 7.72 4.80
N ARG A 571 25.23 7.48 4.03
CA ARG A 571 24.81 8.32 2.90
C ARG A 571 23.37 8.76 3.09
N PHE A 572 23.00 9.82 2.39
CA PHE A 572 21.61 10.25 2.30
C PHE A 572 21.14 10.28 0.85
N VAL A 573 19.83 10.25 0.68
CA VAL A 573 19.18 10.53 -0.60
C VAL A 573 18.29 11.76 -0.43
N ARG A 574 18.38 12.67 -1.37
CA ARG A 574 17.52 13.84 -1.47
C ARG A 574 16.82 13.83 -2.82
N THR A 575 15.51 13.96 -2.81
CA THR A 575 14.69 13.98 -4.04
C THR A 575 14.25 15.40 -4.34
N VAL A 576 14.29 15.79 -5.61
CA VAL A 576 13.88 17.11 -6.12
C VAL A 576 12.91 16.89 -7.28
N LEU A 577 11.72 17.47 -7.20
CA LEU A 577 10.78 17.53 -8.29
C LEU A 577 11.05 18.80 -9.12
N VAL A 578 11.25 18.62 -10.42
CA VAL A 578 11.54 19.69 -11.36
C VAL A 578 10.44 19.78 -12.41
N GLU A 579 9.86 20.97 -12.58
CA GLU A 579 8.89 21.29 -13.63
C GLU A 579 9.39 22.49 -14.44
N ALA A 580 9.42 22.38 -15.77
CA ALA A 580 9.89 23.44 -16.67
C ALA A 580 11.22 24.10 -16.23
N ASP A 581 12.20 23.26 -15.82
CA ASP A 581 13.53 23.65 -15.33
C ASP A 581 13.55 24.44 -14.01
N LYS A 582 12.43 24.50 -13.29
CA LYS A 582 12.33 25.06 -11.93
C LYS A 582 12.11 23.95 -10.90
N GLU A 583 12.76 24.09 -9.77
CA GLU A 583 12.53 23.23 -8.61
C GLU A 583 11.16 23.57 -8.00
N VAL A 584 10.24 22.60 -8.01
CA VAL A 584 8.90 22.73 -7.43
C VAL A 584 8.93 22.37 -5.95
N LYS A 585 9.53 21.23 -5.63
CA LYS A 585 9.62 20.73 -4.26
C LYS A 585 10.92 19.97 -4.06
N THR A 586 11.55 20.22 -2.94
CA THR A 586 12.72 19.48 -2.46
C THR A 586 12.37 18.80 -1.15
N TRP A 587 12.52 17.48 -1.09
CA TRP A 587 12.33 16.73 0.16
C TRP A 587 13.60 16.77 0.98
N GLN A 588 13.44 16.71 2.31
CA GLN A 588 14.59 16.70 3.22
C GLN A 588 15.46 15.46 2.97
N PRO A 589 16.78 15.57 3.15
CA PRO A 589 17.69 14.45 3.03
C PRO A 589 17.31 13.32 3.97
N GLN A 590 17.09 12.13 3.42
CA GLN A 590 16.79 10.93 4.19
C GLN A 590 18.06 10.09 4.35
N ALA A 591 18.48 9.88 5.59
CA ALA A 591 19.58 8.99 5.90
C ALA A 591 19.16 7.53 5.69
N GLY A 592 20.06 6.70 5.17
CA GLY A 592 19.84 5.27 5.10
C GLY A 592 19.67 4.68 6.48
N SER A 593 18.64 3.89 6.66
CA SER A 593 18.47 3.05 7.84
C SER A 593 19.57 1.99 7.84
N PRO A 594 20.25 1.70 8.97
CA PRO A 594 21.04 0.49 9.06
C PRO A 594 20.06 -0.67 8.85
N LEU A 595 20.22 -1.41 7.75
CA LEU A 595 19.56 -2.70 7.58
C LEU A 595 19.97 -3.53 8.79
N SER A 596 19.04 -3.80 9.68
CA SER A 596 19.19 -4.87 10.66
C SER A 596 19.12 -6.19 9.91
N LEU A 597 20.26 -6.62 9.39
CA LEU A 597 20.48 -7.97 8.90
C LEU A 597 20.44 -8.95 10.06
#